data_7fb4abe46cd2d448c7c86eea00e6fb4b
#
_entry.id   7fb4abe46cd2d448c7c86eea00e6fb4b
#
_cell.length_a   1.000
_cell.length_b   1.000
_cell.length_c   1.000
_cell.angle_alpha   90.00
_cell.angle_beta   90.00
_cell.angle_gamma   90.00
#
_symmetry.space_group_name_H-M   'P 1'
#
loop_
_entity.id
_entity.type
_entity.pdbx_description
1 polymer ?
#
loop_
_entity_poly.entity_id
_entity_poly.type
_entity_poly.pdbx_seq_one_letter_code
_entity_poly.pdbx_strand_id
1 'polypeptide(L)'
;MGSRFSNKTIAIVDDDPDILQSIELAFRQEGATTKVAADGLGALHLVREGAPDLLVLDMMLPRSSGLLVLEKLQEERIELPVIMVTANQGKRHREFALGLGARAYLFKPVSLVRLLDTAESLLKGAAS
;
A
#
# COMPACT_ATOMS: atom_id res chain seq x y z
N MET A 1 20.06 -11.47 -3.38
CA MET A 1 18.87 -11.04 -2.66
C MET A 1 19.12 -9.71 -2.01
N GLY A 2 18.14 -8.85 -2.09
CA GLY A 2 18.26 -7.52 -1.53
C GLY A 2 17.85 -7.44 -0.08
N SER A 3 18.19 -6.33 0.54
CA SER A 3 17.86 -6.04 1.94
C SER A 3 17.31 -4.63 2.13
N ARG A 4 16.73 -4.05 1.06
CA ARG A 4 16.19 -2.68 1.10
C ARG A 4 15.14 -2.49 2.20
N PHE A 5 14.41 -3.54 2.52
CA PHE A 5 13.32 -3.49 3.47
C PHE A 5 13.56 -4.37 4.70
N SER A 6 14.82 -4.59 5.05
CA SER A 6 15.15 -5.33 6.26
C SER A 6 14.53 -4.66 7.48
N ASN A 7 13.89 -5.46 8.32
CA ASN A 7 13.19 -4.99 9.53
C ASN A 7 11.98 -4.10 9.24
N LYS A 8 11.48 -4.11 8.00
CA LYS A 8 10.27 -3.37 7.64
C LYS A 8 9.13 -4.33 7.37
N THR A 9 7.94 -3.95 7.78
CA THR A 9 6.71 -4.70 7.52
C THR A 9 5.88 -3.94 6.50
N ILE A 10 5.55 -4.61 5.41
CA ILE A 10 4.78 -4.03 4.31
C ILE A 10 3.42 -4.72 4.27
N ALA A 11 2.37 -3.94 4.41
CA ALA A 11 1.01 -4.44 4.24
C ALA A 11 0.59 -4.25 2.79
N ILE A 12 0.02 -5.28 2.18
CA ILE A 12 -0.36 -5.27 0.77
C ILE A 12 -1.81 -5.71 0.67
N VAL A 13 -2.64 -4.89 0.03
CA VAL A 13 -4.07 -5.14 -0.06
C VAL A 13 -4.52 -5.05 -1.51
N ASP A 14 -4.99 -6.16 -2.05
CA ASP A 14 -5.50 -6.26 -3.43
C ASP A 14 -6.38 -7.49 -3.48
N ASP A 15 -7.53 -7.41 -4.18
CA ASP A 15 -8.43 -8.55 -4.27
C ASP A 15 -8.06 -9.52 -5.39
N ASP A 16 -7.11 -9.16 -6.25
CA ASP A 16 -6.58 -10.05 -7.28
C ASP A 16 -5.44 -10.87 -6.68
N PRO A 17 -5.61 -12.21 -6.54
CA PRO A 17 -4.59 -13.02 -5.89
C PRO A 17 -3.27 -13.07 -6.64
N ASP A 18 -3.28 -12.94 -7.95
CA ASP A 18 -2.05 -12.98 -8.73
C ASP A 18 -1.24 -11.70 -8.54
N ILE A 19 -1.90 -10.56 -8.53
CA ILE A 19 -1.25 -9.28 -8.29
C ILE A 19 -0.72 -9.24 -6.88
N LEU A 20 -1.53 -9.66 -5.91
CA LEU A 20 -1.17 -9.70 -4.50
C LEU A 20 0.10 -10.52 -4.30
N GLN A 21 0.12 -11.71 -4.87
CA GLN A 21 1.26 -12.63 -4.74
C GLN A 21 2.53 -12.06 -5.38
N SER A 22 2.39 -11.45 -6.55
CA SER A 22 3.54 -10.84 -7.26
C SER A 22 4.17 -9.73 -6.45
N ILE A 23 3.34 -8.86 -5.88
CA ILE A 23 3.82 -7.74 -5.08
C ILE A 23 4.47 -8.25 -3.79
N GLU A 24 3.81 -9.21 -3.15
CA GLU A 24 4.33 -9.81 -1.91
C GLU A 24 5.71 -10.42 -2.14
N LEU A 25 5.86 -11.20 -3.20
CA LEU A 25 7.13 -11.83 -3.52
C LEU A 25 8.22 -10.80 -3.75
N ALA A 26 7.90 -9.72 -4.49
CA ALA A 26 8.88 -8.68 -4.78
C ALA A 26 9.42 -8.04 -3.49
N PHE A 27 8.53 -7.73 -2.54
CA PHE A 27 8.96 -7.14 -1.27
C PHE A 27 9.75 -8.14 -0.42
N ARG A 28 9.31 -9.40 -0.37
CA ARG A 28 10.02 -10.43 0.41
C ARG A 28 11.44 -10.66 -0.09
N GLN A 29 11.62 -10.62 -1.42
CA GLN A 29 12.96 -10.80 -2.01
C GLN A 29 13.90 -9.67 -1.62
N GLU A 30 13.37 -8.55 -1.19
CA GLU A 30 14.15 -7.40 -0.72
C GLU A 30 14.20 -7.30 0.80
N GLY A 31 13.84 -8.37 1.49
CA GLY A 31 14.01 -8.46 2.94
C GLY A 31 12.82 -8.06 3.78
N ALA A 32 11.70 -7.68 3.17
CA ALA A 32 10.53 -7.24 3.92
C ALA A 32 9.78 -8.42 4.57
N THR A 33 9.16 -8.13 5.71
CA THR A 33 8.09 -8.95 6.25
C THR A 33 6.81 -8.45 5.62
N THR A 34 5.96 -9.34 5.13
CA THR A 34 4.73 -8.95 4.44
C THR A 34 3.49 -9.43 5.16
N LYS A 35 2.43 -8.63 5.10
CA LYS A 35 1.10 -9.00 5.57
C LYS A 35 0.13 -8.64 4.46
N VAL A 36 -0.85 -9.50 4.21
CA VAL A 36 -1.72 -9.32 3.05
C VAL A 36 -3.19 -9.38 3.44
N ALA A 37 -4.02 -8.70 2.67
CA ALA A 37 -5.46 -8.77 2.78
C ALA A 37 -6.06 -8.59 1.39
N ALA A 38 -7.31 -9.01 1.23
CA ALA A 38 -7.99 -8.99 -0.05
C ALA A 38 -9.18 -8.03 -0.10
N ASP A 39 -9.45 -7.32 0.99
CA ASP A 39 -10.56 -6.36 1.04
C ASP A 39 -10.26 -5.23 2.02
N GLY A 40 -11.15 -4.23 2.02
CA GLY A 40 -10.95 -3.03 2.83
C GLY A 40 -11.02 -3.28 4.33
N LEU A 41 -11.86 -4.20 4.77
CA LEU A 41 -11.95 -4.53 6.19
C LEU A 41 -10.68 -5.21 6.67
N GLY A 42 -10.14 -6.11 5.84
CA GLY A 42 -8.86 -6.75 6.11
C GLY A 42 -7.72 -5.74 6.17
N ALA A 43 -7.77 -4.73 5.28
CA ALA A 43 -6.77 -3.67 5.28
C ALA A 43 -6.74 -2.93 6.61
N LEU A 44 -7.92 -2.53 7.11
CA LEU A 44 -8.02 -1.82 8.38
C LEU A 44 -7.52 -2.69 9.53
N HIS A 45 -7.86 -3.97 9.52
CA HIS A 45 -7.40 -4.90 10.52
C HIS A 45 -5.87 -5.02 10.52
N LEU A 46 -5.27 -5.17 9.34
CA LEU A 46 -3.81 -5.25 9.22
C LEU A 46 -3.12 -4.02 9.78
N VAL A 47 -3.65 -2.84 9.48
CA VAL A 47 -3.04 -1.60 9.94
C VAL A 47 -3.18 -1.44 11.45
N ARG A 48 -4.38 -1.69 11.98
CA ARG A 48 -4.64 -1.51 13.40
C ARG A 48 -3.88 -2.51 14.27
N GLU A 49 -3.84 -3.78 13.84
CA GLU A 49 -3.25 -4.85 14.65
C GLU A 49 -1.76 -5.06 14.35
N GLY A 50 -1.36 -4.83 13.11
CA GLY A 50 0.00 -5.16 12.67
C GLY A 50 0.96 -3.99 12.63
N ALA A 51 0.48 -2.77 12.75
CA ALA A 51 1.31 -1.56 12.71
C ALA A 51 2.40 -1.63 11.64
N PRO A 52 2.03 -1.81 10.35
CA PRO A 52 3.04 -1.92 9.30
C PRO A 52 3.76 -0.58 9.08
N ASP A 53 4.89 -0.64 8.41
CA ASP A 53 5.68 0.55 8.10
C ASP A 53 5.19 1.23 6.81
N LEU A 54 4.50 0.49 5.95
CA LEU A 54 4.00 1.01 4.68
C LEU A 54 2.82 0.16 4.23
N LEU A 55 1.86 0.79 3.56
CA LEU A 55 0.67 0.11 3.03
C LEU A 55 0.62 0.30 1.51
N VAL A 56 0.50 -0.80 0.78
CA VAL A 56 0.22 -0.82 -0.66
C VAL A 56 -1.25 -1.20 -0.80
N LEU A 57 -2.04 -0.32 -1.39
CA LEU A 57 -3.50 -0.41 -1.30
C LEU A 57 -4.15 -0.21 -2.66
N ASP A 58 -4.98 -1.17 -3.08
CA ASP A 58 -5.81 -0.99 -4.28
C ASP A 58 -7.01 -0.13 -3.93
N MET A 59 -7.42 0.72 -4.86
CA MET A 59 -8.61 1.54 -4.69
C MET A 59 -9.90 0.73 -4.82
N MET A 60 -9.92 -0.23 -5.75
CA MET A 60 -11.12 -0.98 -6.11
C MET A 60 -11.20 -2.28 -5.34
N LEU A 61 -11.65 -2.21 -4.09
CA LEU A 61 -11.73 -3.38 -3.21
C LEU A 61 -13.18 -3.70 -2.87
N PRO A 62 -13.50 -4.99 -2.66
CA PRO A 62 -14.81 -5.36 -2.11
C PRO A 62 -14.91 -4.95 -0.65
N ARG A 63 -16.11 -4.80 -0.16
CA ARG A 63 -16.49 -4.51 1.24
C ARG A 63 -16.13 -3.12 1.74
N SER A 64 -15.06 -2.53 1.24
CA SER A 64 -14.71 -1.17 1.60
C SER A 64 -13.66 -0.71 0.61
N SER A 65 -13.95 0.35 -0.13
CA SER A 65 -13.01 0.83 -1.15
C SER A 65 -11.72 1.33 -0.51
N GLY A 66 -10.65 1.38 -1.31
CA GLY A 66 -9.38 1.93 -0.84
C GLY A 66 -9.50 3.37 -0.37
N LEU A 67 -10.38 4.16 -0.98
CA LEU A 67 -10.61 5.54 -0.53
C LEU A 67 -11.22 5.58 0.86
N LEU A 68 -12.14 4.66 1.17
CA LEU A 68 -12.71 4.57 2.51
C LEU A 68 -11.67 4.12 3.53
N VAL A 69 -10.76 3.24 3.13
CA VAL A 69 -9.65 2.85 4.01
C VAL A 69 -8.80 4.07 4.35
N LEU A 70 -8.42 4.87 3.35
CA LEU A 70 -7.65 6.10 3.58
C LEU A 70 -8.39 7.04 4.51
N GLU A 71 -9.69 7.22 4.29
CA GLU A 71 -10.51 8.09 5.10
C GLU A 71 -10.52 7.64 6.57
N LYS A 72 -10.65 6.33 6.79
CA LYS A 72 -10.62 5.77 8.13
C LYS A 72 -9.27 5.96 8.81
N LEU A 73 -8.18 5.75 8.07
CA LEU A 73 -6.84 5.97 8.62
C LEU A 73 -6.66 7.42 9.05
N GLN A 74 -7.17 8.36 8.24
CA GLN A 74 -7.10 9.78 8.56
C GLN A 74 -7.92 10.10 9.81
N GLU A 75 -9.14 9.57 9.91
CA GLU A 75 -9.99 9.76 11.08
C GLU A 75 -9.34 9.23 12.35
N GLU A 76 -8.67 8.11 12.27
CA GLU A 76 -8.01 7.48 13.41
C GLU A 76 -6.62 8.04 13.66
N ARG A 77 -6.20 9.01 12.87
CA ARG A 77 -4.89 9.66 12.98
C ARG A 77 -3.73 8.69 12.90
N ILE A 78 -3.89 7.66 12.08
CA ILE A 78 -2.83 6.69 11.82
C ILE A 78 -1.94 7.25 10.72
N GLU A 79 -0.70 7.57 11.07
CA GLU A 79 0.28 8.08 10.12
C GLU A 79 1.08 6.93 9.55
N LEU A 80 0.93 6.73 8.25
CA LEU A 80 1.47 5.57 7.57
C LEU A 80 1.60 5.92 6.09
N PRO A 81 2.78 5.75 5.48
CA PRO A 81 2.87 5.95 4.04
C PRO A 81 1.98 4.97 3.30
N VAL A 82 1.16 5.46 2.39
CA VAL A 82 0.26 4.64 1.60
C VAL A 82 0.55 4.86 0.12
N ILE A 83 0.77 3.78 -0.60
CA ILE A 83 0.89 3.78 -2.06
C ILE A 83 -0.38 3.17 -2.61
N MET A 84 -1.15 3.96 -3.38
CA MET A 84 -2.31 3.43 -4.09
C MET A 84 -1.85 2.76 -5.38
N VAL A 85 -2.30 1.55 -5.64
CA VAL A 85 -1.99 0.82 -6.88
C VAL A 85 -3.32 0.39 -7.48
N THR A 86 -3.72 1.00 -8.59
CA THR A 86 -5.06 0.78 -9.10
C THR A 86 -5.14 0.89 -10.63
N ALA A 87 -6.14 0.21 -11.20
CA ALA A 87 -6.46 0.34 -12.62
C ALA A 87 -7.21 1.65 -12.92
N ASN A 88 -7.73 2.32 -11.91
CA ASN A 88 -8.49 3.55 -12.10
C ASN A 88 -7.54 4.73 -12.37
N GLN A 89 -7.53 5.22 -13.61
CA GLN A 89 -6.64 6.29 -14.05
C GLN A 89 -7.31 7.67 -14.01
N GLY A 90 -8.46 7.79 -13.39
CA GLY A 90 -9.17 9.05 -13.33
C GLY A 90 -8.39 10.09 -12.50
N LYS A 91 -8.18 11.27 -13.09
CA LYS A 91 -7.47 12.35 -12.43
C LYS A 91 -8.14 12.75 -11.12
N ARG A 92 -9.46 12.79 -11.12
CA ARG A 92 -10.23 13.17 -9.94
C ARG A 92 -10.01 12.19 -8.79
N HIS A 93 -9.99 10.89 -9.10
CA HIS A 93 -9.76 9.87 -8.08
C HIS A 93 -8.35 9.97 -7.51
N ARG A 94 -7.38 10.24 -8.37
CA ARG A 94 -5.99 10.42 -7.95
C ARG A 94 -5.86 11.60 -7.00
N GLU A 95 -6.44 12.75 -7.37
CA GLU A 95 -6.37 13.95 -6.54
C GLU A 95 -7.07 13.73 -5.20
N PHE A 96 -8.20 13.02 -5.21
CA PHE A 96 -8.93 12.71 -4.00
C PHE A 96 -8.11 11.81 -3.07
N ALA A 97 -7.47 10.77 -3.61
CA ALA A 97 -6.64 9.87 -2.83
C ALA A 97 -5.45 10.61 -2.21
N LEU A 98 -4.78 11.45 -3.00
CA LEU A 98 -3.67 12.24 -2.49
C LEU A 98 -4.13 13.21 -1.41
N GLY A 99 -5.31 13.78 -1.57
CA GLY A 99 -5.91 14.67 -0.57
C GLY A 99 -6.24 13.96 0.74
N LEU A 100 -6.51 12.65 0.68
CA LEU A 100 -6.77 11.83 1.87
C LEU A 100 -5.49 11.27 2.49
N GLY A 101 -4.33 11.64 1.96
CA GLY A 101 -3.07 11.27 2.56
C GLY A 101 -2.26 10.19 1.86
N ALA A 102 -2.72 9.68 0.70
CA ALA A 102 -1.89 8.78 -0.08
C ALA A 102 -0.63 9.51 -0.53
N ARG A 103 0.51 8.85 -0.40
CA ARG A 103 1.80 9.46 -0.74
C ARG A 103 2.20 9.21 -2.19
N ALA A 104 1.63 8.19 -2.82
CA ALA A 104 1.88 7.89 -4.22
C ALA A 104 0.68 7.20 -4.82
N TYR A 105 0.56 7.28 -6.14
CA TYR A 105 -0.57 6.72 -6.87
C TYR A 105 -0.02 6.11 -8.16
N LEU A 106 0.01 4.78 -8.22
CA LEU A 106 0.57 4.07 -9.35
C LEU A 106 -0.54 3.32 -10.10
N PHE A 107 -0.39 3.23 -11.41
CA PHE A 107 -1.39 2.59 -12.26
C PHE A 107 -1.04 1.15 -12.58
N LYS A 108 -2.06 0.29 -12.63
CA LYS A 108 -1.89 -1.08 -13.09
C LYS A 108 -1.84 -1.10 -14.63
N PRO A 109 -1.06 -1.99 -15.24
CA PRO A 109 -0.15 -2.94 -14.61
C PRO A 109 1.04 -2.21 -13.98
N VAL A 110 1.30 -2.51 -12.71
CA VAL A 110 2.34 -1.80 -11.98
C VAL A 110 3.72 -2.39 -12.28
N SER A 111 4.69 -1.50 -12.49
CA SER A 111 6.09 -1.91 -12.55
C SER A 111 6.55 -2.22 -11.14
N LEU A 112 7.00 -3.46 -10.90
CA LEU A 112 7.48 -3.86 -9.57
C LEU A 112 8.72 -3.07 -9.18
N VAL A 113 9.60 -2.78 -10.14
CA VAL A 113 10.79 -1.94 -9.89
C VAL A 113 10.36 -0.57 -9.39
N ARG A 114 9.41 0.05 -10.08
CA ARG A 114 8.92 1.37 -9.70
C ARG A 114 8.24 1.35 -8.33
N LEU A 115 7.47 0.30 -8.05
CA LEU A 115 6.80 0.16 -6.76
C LEU A 115 7.83 0.05 -5.63
N LEU A 116 8.84 -0.80 -5.81
CA LEU A 116 9.89 -0.96 -4.80
C LEU A 116 10.67 0.33 -4.60
N ASP A 117 11.02 1.02 -5.69
CA ASP A 117 11.74 2.29 -5.60
C ASP A 117 10.92 3.36 -4.88
N THR A 118 9.63 3.43 -5.18
CA THR A 118 8.72 4.37 -4.53
C THR A 118 8.62 4.07 -3.03
N ALA A 119 8.45 2.79 -2.69
CA ALA A 119 8.34 2.36 -1.30
C ALA A 119 9.61 2.71 -0.52
N GLU A 120 10.77 2.41 -1.10
CA GLU A 120 12.04 2.73 -0.45
C GLU A 120 12.18 4.22 -0.19
N SER A 121 11.84 5.03 -1.20
CA SER A 121 11.90 6.48 -1.10
C SER A 121 11.00 7.00 0.03
N LEU A 122 9.78 6.49 0.12
CA LEU A 122 8.84 6.92 1.16
C LEU A 122 9.29 6.51 2.55
N LEU A 123 9.87 5.33 2.70
CA LEU A 123 10.36 4.86 3.97
C LEU A 123 11.58 5.66 4.44
N LYS A 124 12.45 6.05 3.53
CA LYS A 124 13.58 6.91 3.85
C LYS A 124 13.14 8.29 4.25
N GLY A 125 12.16 8.85 3.54
CA GLY A 125 11.60 10.15 3.86
C GLY A 125 10.91 10.15 5.22
N ALA A 126 10.22 9.07 5.56
CA ALA A 126 9.55 8.93 6.85
C ALA A 126 10.55 8.84 8.00
N ALA A 127 11.76 8.37 7.75
CA ALA A 127 12.80 8.22 8.75
C ALA A 127 13.54 9.53 9.04
N SER A 128 13.39 10.50 8.16
CA SER A 128 14.01 11.81 8.34
C SER A 128 13.02 12.83 8.96
#